data_87ec6aca1c994390f1e2068d8cb40875
#
_entry.id   87ec6aca1c994390f1e2068d8cb40875
#
_cell.length_a   1.000
_cell.length_b   1.000
_cell.length_c   1.000
_cell.angle_alpha   90.00
_cell.angle_beta   90.00
_cell.angle_gamma   90.00
#
_symmetry.space_group_name_H-M   'P 1'
#
loop_
_entity.id
_entity.type
_entity.pdbx_description
1 polymer ?
#
loop_
_entity_poly.entity_id
_entity_poly.type
_entity_poly.pdbx_seq_one_letter_code
_entity_poly.pdbx_strand_id
1 'polypeptide(L)'
;FFKQKTAYEITAAGHALSGKDSVRIADGTFILTAEKDGIHAENADDEEKGYIYIADGDFTITSDGDGMDASNIVQIEDGTLDITAGGGAANSLKTHESDVPGGPGGGMPQNGEKPDGESMPQMGEKPDGENMPQDTTTDESGTSTKGIKAGGGMYLNGGTYQIDSADDSIHSNANITIADGTYTLATGDDGVHADDALTVNGGTITVTESYEGLEGLAVTINDGTIDITARDDGINAAGEKMELNGGYIHILAGGDGVDSNGDLTINGGEIYIDGPSDNGNSAIDYGDRSSAYVNGGTLVAIGSSGMAEGMSDSSKQKVLMVKLGEQMEAGDVVLTDSEGNVIVSYTALKSYDCVIISTAEVESGATYTLTTSGTTTEVTAE
;
A
#
# COMPACT_ATOMS: atom_id res chain seq x y z
N PHE A 1 -0.33 -3.21 -44.95
CA PHE A 1 -0.70 -4.55 -44.46
C PHE A 1 -1.35 -4.34 -43.10
N PHE A 2 -2.69 -4.46 -43.05
CA PHE A 2 -3.37 -4.59 -41.75
C PHE A 2 -3.13 -6.02 -41.26
N LYS A 3 -2.33 -6.24 -40.24
CA LYS A 3 -2.37 -7.47 -39.45
C LYS A 3 -3.75 -7.51 -38.78
N GLN A 4 -4.62 -8.39 -39.20
CA GLN A 4 -5.85 -8.69 -38.48
C GLN A 4 -5.40 -9.37 -37.17
N LYS A 5 -5.46 -8.66 -36.03
CA LYS A 5 -5.27 -9.28 -34.71
C LYS A 5 -6.42 -10.27 -34.55
N THR A 6 -6.12 -11.55 -34.43
CA THR A 6 -7.12 -12.57 -34.14
C THR A 6 -7.28 -12.57 -32.61
N ALA A 7 -8.49 -12.27 -32.15
CA ALA A 7 -8.81 -12.45 -30.74
C ALA A 7 -8.98 -13.95 -30.44
N TYR A 8 -8.38 -14.39 -29.35
CA TYR A 8 -8.61 -15.71 -28.77
C TYR A 8 -9.65 -15.56 -27.66
N GLU A 9 -10.86 -16.07 -27.90
CA GLU A 9 -11.93 -16.10 -26.92
C GLU A 9 -12.04 -17.51 -26.35
N ILE A 10 -11.82 -17.67 -25.05
CA ILE A 10 -11.78 -18.95 -24.36
C ILE A 10 -12.68 -18.89 -23.13
N THR A 11 -13.61 -19.84 -23.05
CA THR A 11 -14.42 -20.08 -21.83
C THR A 11 -14.13 -21.50 -21.35
N ALA A 12 -13.72 -21.64 -20.09
CA ALA A 12 -13.30 -22.90 -19.53
C ALA A 12 -13.93 -23.17 -18.14
N ALA A 13 -14.32 -24.43 -17.89
CA ALA A 13 -14.70 -24.92 -16.56
C ALA A 13 -13.48 -25.26 -15.68
N GLY A 14 -12.29 -24.88 -16.09
CA GLY A 14 -11.03 -24.96 -15.40
C GLY A 14 -10.24 -23.69 -15.68
N HIS A 15 -8.91 -23.78 -15.76
CA HIS A 15 -8.08 -22.67 -16.18
C HIS A 15 -8.26 -22.39 -17.69
N ALA A 16 -8.35 -21.12 -18.11
CA ALA A 16 -8.56 -20.81 -19.53
C ALA A 16 -7.30 -21.06 -20.37
N LEU A 17 -6.13 -20.67 -19.87
CA LEU A 17 -4.82 -21.05 -20.39
C LEU A 17 -4.03 -21.77 -19.31
N SER A 18 -3.45 -22.93 -19.63
CA SER A 18 -2.67 -23.68 -18.65
C SER A 18 -1.40 -24.27 -19.27
N GLY A 19 -0.29 -24.19 -18.55
CA GLY A 19 0.98 -24.77 -18.89
C GLY A 19 1.64 -25.44 -17.67
N LYS A 20 2.15 -26.68 -17.81
CA LYS A 20 2.86 -27.33 -16.70
C LYS A 20 4.18 -26.62 -16.40
N ASP A 21 5.02 -26.43 -17.42
CA ASP A 21 6.34 -25.84 -17.24
C ASP A 21 6.33 -24.31 -17.35
N SER A 22 5.49 -23.78 -18.22
CA SER A 22 5.33 -22.35 -18.42
C SER A 22 4.14 -22.01 -19.34
N VAL A 23 3.66 -20.76 -19.20
CA VAL A 23 2.86 -20.09 -20.24
C VAL A 23 3.68 -18.91 -20.76
N ARG A 24 3.88 -18.85 -22.08
CA ARG A 24 4.66 -17.79 -22.73
C ARG A 24 3.87 -17.17 -23.87
N ILE A 25 3.60 -15.88 -23.77
CA ILE A 25 2.83 -15.12 -24.75
C ILE A 25 3.71 -13.99 -25.30
N ALA A 26 3.83 -13.93 -26.61
CA ALA A 26 4.63 -12.91 -27.28
C ALA A 26 3.82 -11.68 -27.69
N ASP A 27 2.56 -11.88 -28.10
CA ASP A 27 1.58 -10.85 -28.48
C ASP A 27 0.25 -11.54 -28.80
N GLY A 28 -0.85 -10.84 -28.74
CA GLY A 28 -2.18 -11.33 -29.11
C GLY A 28 -3.29 -10.58 -28.38
N THR A 29 -4.54 -10.88 -28.76
CA THR A 29 -5.71 -10.41 -28.02
C THR A 29 -6.41 -11.61 -27.42
N PHE A 30 -6.61 -11.61 -26.11
CA PHE A 30 -7.15 -12.73 -25.35
C PHE A 30 -8.36 -12.26 -24.54
N ILE A 31 -9.48 -12.97 -24.69
CA ILE A 31 -10.67 -12.81 -23.85
C ILE A 31 -10.86 -14.15 -23.14
N LEU A 32 -10.56 -14.19 -21.84
CA LEU A 32 -10.51 -15.40 -21.06
C LEU A 32 -11.59 -15.36 -19.98
N THR A 33 -12.42 -16.42 -19.93
CA THR A 33 -13.39 -16.64 -18.84
C THR A 33 -13.14 -18.01 -18.25
N ALA A 34 -12.90 -18.11 -16.95
CA ALA A 34 -12.50 -19.34 -16.27
C ALA A 34 -13.27 -19.54 -14.96
N GLU A 35 -13.70 -20.80 -14.67
CA GLU A 35 -14.22 -21.20 -13.36
C GLU A 35 -13.08 -21.48 -12.35
N LYS A 36 -11.81 -21.39 -12.79
CA LYS A 36 -10.59 -21.36 -12.00
C LYS A 36 -9.78 -20.15 -12.46
N ASP A 37 -8.47 -20.30 -12.63
CA ASP A 37 -7.60 -19.19 -13.00
C ASP A 37 -7.68 -18.88 -14.51
N GLY A 38 -7.52 -17.61 -14.84
CA GLY A 38 -7.48 -17.17 -16.23
C GLY A 38 -6.24 -17.74 -16.94
N ILE A 39 -5.04 -17.51 -16.40
CA ILE A 39 -3.77 -18.05 -16.88
C ILE A 39 -3.08 -18.77 -15.72
N HIS A 40 -2.74 -20.05 -15.93
CA HIS A 40 -2.17 -20.90 -14.88
C HIS A 40 -0.91 -21.62 -15.35
N ALA A 41 0.17 -21.55 -14.56
CA ALA A 41 1.40 -22.27 -14.80
C ALA A 41 1.89 -22.92 -13.51
N GLU A 42 1.80 -24.26 -13.42
CA GLU A 42 2.20 -24.98 -12.21
C GLU A 42 3.10 -26.17 -12.53
N ASN A 43 4.23 -26.28 -11.85
CA ASN A 43 5.07 -27.47 -11.89
C ASN A 43 5.49 -27.88 -10.47
N ALA A 44 4.74 -28.82 -9.89
CA ALA A 44 5.02 -29.35 -8.56
C ALA A 44 6.30 -30.23 -8.48
N ASP A 45 6.88 -30.62 -9.62
CA ASP A 45 8.04 -31.52 -9.69
C ASP A 45 9.38 -30.76 -9.86
N ASP A 46 9.33 -29.48 -10.25
CA ASP A 46 10.51 -28.71 -10.63
C ASP A 46 10.28 -27.21 -10.29
N GLU A 47 10.89 -26.75 -9.20
CA GLU A 47 10.75 -25.40 -8.66
C GLU A 47 11.33 -24.29 -9.60
N GLU A 48 12.13 -24.65 -10.61
CA GLU A 48 12.62 -23.69 -11.64
C GLU A 48 11.60 -23.46 -12.76
N LYS A 49 10.45 -24.16 -12.72
CA LYS A 49 9.39 -24.11 -13.72
C LYS A 49 8.09 -23.56 -13.10
N GLY A 50 7.01 -23.57 -13.87
CA GLY A 50 5.74 -23.03 -13.44
C GLY A 50 5.74 -21.49 -13.52
N TYR A 51 6.24 -20.92 -14.64
CA TYR A 51 6.31 -19.47 -14.81
C TYR A 51 5.38 -18.95 -15.92
N ILE A 52 4.94 -17.73 -15.77
CA ILE A 52 4.21 -16.96 -16.77
C ILE A 52 5.12 -15.85 -17.31
N TYR A 53 5.26 -15.79 -18.65
CA TYR A 53 5.98 -14.72 -19.32
C TYR A 53 5.11 -14.10 -20.41
N ILE A 54 4.89 -12.79 -20.31
CA ILE A 54 4.15 -12.00 -21.30
C ILE A 54 5.08 -10.92 -21.85
N ALA A 55 5.34 -10.96 -23.16
CA ALA A 55 6.13 -9.93 -23.81
C ALA A 55 5.27 -8.73 -24.23
N ASP A 56 4.01 -8.97 -24.66
CA ASP A 56 3.03 -7.95 -25.06
C ASP A 56 1.66 -8.64 -25.27
N GLY A 57 0.59 -7.88 -25.42
CA GLY A 57 -0.74 -8.34 -25.77
C GLY A 57 -1.86 -7.59 -25.06
N ASP A 58 -3.10 -7.84 -25.55
CA ASP A 58 -4.31 -7.28 -24.93
C ASP A 58 -5.08 -8.43 -24.25
N PHE A 59 -5.29 -8.33 -22.95
CA PHE A 59 -5.94 -9.36 -22.14
C PHE A 59 -7.18 -8.80 -21.46
N THR A 60 -8.31 -9.50 -21.61
CA THR A 60 -9.49 -9.34 -20.75
C THR A 60 -9.71 -10.67 -20.06
N ILE A 61 -9.55 -10.71 -18.75
CA ILE A 61 -9.61 -11.94 -17.95
C ILE A 61 -10.71 -11.80 -16.92
N THR A 62 -11.61 -12.79 -16.87
CA THR A 62 -12.60 -12.95 -15.82
C THR A 62 -12.48 -14.36 -15.26
N SER A 63 -12.16 -14.48 -13.97
CA SER A 63 -11.93 -15.77 -13.30
C SER A 63 -12.66 -15.85 -11.97
N ASP A 64 -13.13 -17.07 -11.61
CA ASP A 64 -13.61 -17.34 -10.27
C ASP A 64 -12.44 -17.56 -9.29
N GLY A 65 -11.27 -17.98 -9.79
CA GLY A 65 -9.99 -18.06 -9.09
C GLY A 65 -9.11 -16.85 -9.39
N ASP A 66 -7.79 -17.07 -9.46
CA ASP A 66 -6.82 -16.02 -9.76
C ASP A 66 -6.91 -15.58 -11.23
N GLY A 67 -6.65 -14.31 -11.50
CA GLY A 67 -6.53 -13.84 -12.89
C GLY A 67 -5.34 -14.49 -13.58
N MET A 68 -4.19 -14.48 -12.93
CA MET A 68 -2.98 -15.20 -13.32
C MET A 68 -2.36 -15.85 -12.07
N ASP A 69 -2.02 -17.15 -12.17
CA ASP A 69 -1.35 -17.91 -11.10
C ASP A 69 -0.14 -18.65 -11.65
N ALA A 70 1.05 -18.33 -11.16
CA ALA A 70 2.29 -19.02 -11.45
C ALA A 70 2.86 -19.63 -10.17
N SER A 71 3.15 -20.93 -10.16
CA SER A 71 3.81 -21.57 -9.00
C SER A 71 5.24 -21.08 -8.76
N ASN A 72 5.83 -20.34 -9.72
CA ASN A 72 7.15 -19.72 -9.59
C ASN A 72 7.08 -18.24 -10.03
N ILE A 73 7.60 -17.87 -11.19
CA ILE A 73 7.80 -16.48 -11.59
C ILE A 73 6.67 -15.98 -12.49
N VAL A 74 6.21 -14.74 -12.26
CA VAL A 74 5.49 -13.94 -13.25
C VAL A 74 6.41 -12.83 -13.75
N GLN A 75 6.57 -12.73 -15.06
CA GLN A 75 7.28 -11.63 -15.71
C GLN A 75 6.46 -11.07 -16.87
N ILE A 76 6.18 -9.77 -16.82
CA ILE A 76 5.42 -9.05 -17.84
C ILE A 76 6.27 -7.87 -18.31
N GLU A 77 6.58 -7.84 -19.62
CA GLU A 77 7.37 -6.77 -20.22
C GLU A 77 6.50 -5.58 -20.61
N ASP A 78 5.33 -5.85 -21.22
CA ASP A 78 4.38 -4.85 -21.68
C ASP A 78 3.00 -5.50 -21.92
N GLY A 79 2.00 -4.73 -22.30
CA GLY A 79 0.66 -5.19 -22.66
C GLY A 79 -0.45 -4.41 -21.93
N THR A 80 -1.69 -4.76 -22.28
CA THR A 80 -2.89 -4.23 -21.61
C THR A 80 -3.62 -5.37 -20.93
N LEU A 81 -3.78 -5.30 -19.63
CA LEU A 81 -4.38 -6.33 -18.81
C LEU A 81 -5.60 -5.76 -18.05
N ASP A 82 -6.77 -6.27 -18.39
CA ASP A 82 -8.04 -5.98 -17.72
C ASP A 82 -8.49 -7.27 -17.01
N ILE A 83 -8.35 -7.32 -15.70
CA ILE A 83 -8.51 -8.54 -14.89
C ILE A 83 -9.61 -8.33 -13.85
N THR A 84 -10.58 -9.25 -13.81
CA THR A 84 -11.53 -9.41 -12.72
C THR A 84 -11.37 -10.80 -12.13
N ALA A 85 -10.93 -10.89 -10.87
CA ALA A 85 -10.69 -12.14 -10.15
C ALA A 85 -11.65 -12.29 -8.96
N GLY A 86 -12.24 -13.46 -8.77
CA GLY A 86 -13.20 -13.73 -7.69
C GLY A 86 -14.45 -12.84 -7.70
N GLY A 87 -14.75 -12.20 -8.84
CA GLY A 87 -15.86 -11.25 -8.99
C GLY A 87 -15.56 -9.84 -8.47
N GLY A 88 -14.30 -9.51 -8.19
CA GLY A 88 -13.82 -8.20 -7.82
C GLY A 88 -13.89 -7.88 -6.32
N ALA A 89 -13.36 -6.73 -5.93
CA ALA A 89 -13.23 -6.23 -4.56
C ALA A 89 -14.55 -6.30 -3.74
N ALA A 90 -15.66 -5.98 -4.37
CA ALA A 90 -16.99 -6.03 -3.75
C ALA A 90 -17.44 -7.44 -3.32
N ASN A 91 -16.79 -8.49 -3.80
CA ASN A 91 -17.07 -9.90 -3.47
C ASN A 91 -16.08 -10.48 -2.45
N SER A 92 -15.18 -9.68 -1.90
CA SER A 92 -14.26 -10.13 -0.86
C SER A 92 -15.01 -10.75 0.31
N LEU A 93 -14.54 -11.91 0.75
CA LEU A 93 -14.98 -12.58 1.97
C LEU A 93 -13.96 -12.43 3.11
N LYS A 94 -12.86 -11.72 2.86
CA LYS A 94 -11.84 -11.48 3.87
C LYS A 94 -12.37 -10.62 5.01
N THR A 95 -12.01 -10.99 6.22
CA THR A 95 -12.29 -10.23 7.44
C THR A 95 -10.98 -9.96 8.15
N HIS A 96 -10.72 -8.72 8.45
CA HIS A 96 -9.50 -8.28 9.12
C HIS A 96 -9.77 -8.03 10.61
N GLU A 97 -8.75 -8.15 11.45
CA GLU A 97 -8.90 -7.92 12.90
C GLU A 97 -9.41 -6.51 13.22
N SER A 98 -9.08 -5.52 12.39
CA SER A 98 -9.58 -4.14 12.47
C SER A 98 -11.08 -4.03 12.22
N ASP A 99 -11.68 -4.96 11.47
CA ASP A 99 -13.13 -4.99 11.18
C ASP A 99 -13.96 -5.50 12.37
N VAL A 100 -13.31 -6.09 13.38
CA VAL A 100 -13.97 -6.63 14.56
C VAL A 100 -14.13 -5.54 15.62
N PRO A 101 -15.35 -5.14 16.02
CA PRO A 101 -15.54 -4.16 17.09
C PRO A 101 -14.83 -4.58 18.38
N GLY A 102 -13.77 -3.87 18.77
CA GLY A 102 -12.92 -4.15 19.93
C GLY A 102 -11.66 -4.94 19.65
N GLY A 103 -11.29 -5.18 18.39
CA GLY A 103 -9.94 -5.60 17.96
C GLY A 103 -8.89 -4.49 18.14
N PRO A 104 -7.57 -4.79 18.02
CA PRO A 104 -6.49 -3.81 18.26
C PRO A 104 -6.56 -2.52 17.45
N GLY A 105 -7.21 -2.49 16.27
CA GLY A 105 -7.48 -1.31 15.44
C GLY A 105 -8.93 -0.79 15.50
N GLY A 106 -9.85 -1.51 16.15
CA GLY A 106 -11.26 -1.12 16.22
C GLY A 106 -11.53 -0.08 17.31
N GLY A 107 -11.89 1.15 16.92
CA GLY A 107 -12.25 2.23 17.83
C GLY A 107 -13.29 1.79 18.87
N MET A 108 -13.03 2.03 20.16
CA MET A 108 -13.98 1.72 21.22
C MET A 108 -15.31 2.46 21.00
N PRO A 109 -16.49 1.80 21.14
CA PRO A 109 -17.76 2.51 21.09
C PRO A 109 -17.83 3.53 22.23
N GLN A 110 -17.93 4.81 21.89
CA GLN A 110 -18.24 5.86 22.85
C GLN A 110 -19.68 5.66 23.33
N ASN A 111 -19.85 5.00 24.45
CA ASN A 111 -20.89 5.10 25.47
C ASN A 111 -21.19 3.74 26.13
N GLY A 112 -20.67 3.56 27.32
CA GLY A 112 -21.02 2.44 28.21
C GLY A 112 -20.39 2.62 29.57
N GLU A 113 -21.22 2.75 30.61
CA GLU A 113 -20.81 2.86 32.02
C GLU A 113 -19.85 1.72 32.40
N LYS A 114 -18.74 2.06 33.09
CA LYS A 114 -17.81 1.10 33.69
C LYS A 114 -18.53 0.14 34.64
N PRO A 115 -18.38 -1.18 34.50
CA PRO A 115 -18.63 -2.10 35.60
C PRO A 115 -17.50 -2.01 36.63
N ASP A 116 -17.86 -1.86 37.89
CA ASP A 116 -16.94 -1.92 39.00
C ASP A 116 -16.30 -3.31 39.15
N GLY A 117 -14.98 -3.35 39.14
CA GLY A 117 -14.14 -4.31 39.85
C GLY A 117 -13.99 -5.70 39.27
N GLU A 118 -13.12 -5.85 38.26
CA GLU A 118 -12.27 -7.05 38.15
C GLU A 118 -10.93 -6.66 37.49
N SER A 119 -9.85 -7.29 37.95
CA SER A 119 -8.48 -6.99 37.61
C SER A 119 -8.23 -7.13 36.10
N MET A 120 -7.62 -6.11 35.48
CA MET A 120 -7.12 -6.22 34.10
C MET A 120 -6.13 -7.40 33.99
N PRO A 121 -6.21 -8.22 32.93
CA PRO A 121 -5.09 -9.10 32.57
C PRO A 121 -3.89 -8.22 32.24
N GLN A 122 -2.72 -8.58 32.78
CA GLN A 122 -1.46 -7.95 32.37
C GLN A 122 -1.31 -8.13 30.85
N MET A 123 -1.01 -7.03 30.15
CA MET A 123 -0.54 -7.10 28.77
C MET A 123 0.62 -8.08 28.71
N GLY A 124 0.48 -9.14 27.94
CA GLY A 124 1.56 -10.04 27.64
C GLY A 124 2.64 -9.28 26.86
N GLU A 125 3.89 -9.49 27.23
CA GLU A 125 5.03 -9.04 26.43
C GLU A 125 4.84 -9.50 24.98
N LYS A 126 5.03 -8.56 24.02
CA LYS A 126 5.12 -8.88 22.57
C LYS A 126 6.09 -10.08 22.41
N PRO A 127 5.78 -11.09 21.64
CA PRO A 127 6.73 -12.18 21.36
C PRO A 127 7.95 -11.60 20.63
N ASP A 128 9.14 -11.90 21.15
CA ASP A 128 10.40 -11.64 20.46
C ASP A 128 10.38 -12.32 19.07
N GLY A 129 10.70 -11.53 18.04
CA GLY A 129 10.59 -11.84 16.63
C GLY A 129 11.19 -13.18 16.21
N GLU A 130 10.39 -14.20 16.11
CA GLU A 130 10.63 -15.46 15.39
C GLU A 130 9.34 -16.15 14.88
N ASN A 131 8.24 -15.45 14.78
CA ASN A 131 7.08 -15.87 13.99
C ASN A 131 6.32 -14.60 13.59
N MET A 132 6.50 -14.17 12.36
CA MET A 132 5.53 -13.30 11.72
C MET A 132 4.15 -13.96 11.84
N PRO A 133 3.09 -13.20 12.14
CA PRO A 133 1.76 -13.70 11.85
C PRO A 133 1.73 -13.96 10.35
N GLN A 134 1.73 -15.22 9.94
CA GLN A 134 1.22 -15.56 8.62
C GLN A 134 -0.17 -14.94 8.59
N ASP A 135 -0.45 -14.18 7.53
CA ASP A 135 -1.80 -13.70 7.27
C ASP A 135 -2.78 -14.86 7.50
N THR A 136 -3.44 -14.85 8.65
CA THR A 136 -4.43 -15.87 9.05
C THR A 136 -5.81 -15.46 8.56
N THR A 137 -5.89 -14.57 7.54
CA THR A 137 -7.13 -14.30 6.85
C THR A 137 -7.53 -15.59 6.13
N THR A 138 -8.29 -16.43 6.81
CA THR A 138 -8.89 -17.60 6.19
C THR A 138 -10.08 -17.12 5.37
N ASP A 139 -9.87 -17.03 4.07
CA ASP A 139 -10.95 -17.11 3.12
C ASP A 139 -11.77 -18.39 3.41
N GLU A 140 -13.03 -18.25 3.79
CA GLU A 140 -13.92 -19.41 4.03
C GLU A 140 -14.12 -20.26 2.78
N SER A 141 -13.79 -19.74 1.56
CA SER A 141 -13.92 -20.47 0.29
C SER A 141 -12.75 -21.42 0.03
N GLY A 142 -11.56 -21.15 0.60
CA GLY A 142 -10.32 -21.90 0.34
C GLY A 142 -9.83 -21.79 -1.10
N THR A 143 -10.34 -20.84 -1.89
CA THR A 143 -9.94 -20.58 -3.28
C THR A 143 -9.26 -19.22 -3.33
N SER A 144 -8.02 -19.15 -3.84
CA SER A 144 -7.32 -17.90 -4.12
C SER A 144 -8.05 -17.11 -5.21
N THR A 145 -8.17 -15.80 -5.04
CA THR A 145 -8.91 -14.90 -5.96
C THR A 145 -8.13 -13.60 -6.22
N LYS A 146 -6.81 -13.75 -6.32
CA LYS A 146 -5.87 -12.66 -6.56
C LYS A 146 -5.87 -12.24 -8.04
N GLY A 147 -5.58 -10.99 -8.32
CA GLY A 147 -5.47 -10.51 -9.70
C GLY A 147 -4.29 -11.20 -10.41
N ILE A 148 -3.08 -11.02 -9.92
CA ILE A 148 -1.86 -11.67 -10.41
C ILE A 148 -1.11 -12.25 -9.23
N LYS A 149 -0.80 -13.55 -9.29
CA LYS A 149 -0.10 -14.28 -8.22
C LYS A 149 1.15 -14.97 -8.74
N ALA A 150 2.22 -14.90 -7.95
CA ALA A 150 3.47 -15.63 -8.18
C ALA A 150 3.92 -16.34 -6.90
N GLY A 151 4.21 -17.63 -6.96
CA GLY A 151 4.79 -18.38 -5.85
C GLY A 151 6.29 -18.07 -5.62
N GLY A 152 6.96 -17.51 -6.61
CA GLY A 152 8.34 -17.03 -6.55
C GLY A 152 8.40 -15.51 -6.74
N GLY A 153 9.26 -15.01 -7.61
CA GLY A 153 9.37 -13.56 -7.85
C GLY A 153 8.40 -13.02 -8.89
N MET A 154 8.08 -11.73 -8.80
CA MET A 154 7.29 -11.01 -9.79
C MET A 154 8.04 -9.82 -10.36
N TYR A 155 8.03 -9.69 -11.70
CA TYR A 155 8.70 -8.62 -12.44
C TYR A 155 7.73 -7.98 -13.43
N LEU A 156 7.32 -6.74 -13.13
CA LEU A 156 6.41 -5.94 -13.94
C LEU A 156 7.22 -4.79 -14.56
N ASN A 157 7.65 -4.99 -15.82
CA ASN A 157 8.60 -4.09 -16.48
C ASN A 157 7.91 -2.93 -17.21
N GLY A 158 6.62 -3.06 -17.50
CA GLY A 158 5.79 -2.06 -18.18
C GLY A 158 4.36 -2.53 -18.31
N GLY A 159 3.58 -1.90 -19.19
CA GLY A 159 2.19 -2.26 -19.47
C GLY A 159 1.15 -1.41 -18.75
N THR A 160 -0.12 -1.72 -19.05
CA THR A 160 -1.28 -1.05 -18.45
C THR A 160 -2.17 -2.11 -17.80
N TYR A 161 -2.46 -1.92 -16.53
CA TYR A 161 -3.18 -2.86 -15.69
C TYR A 161 -4.43 -2.19 -15.13
N GLN A 162 -5.57 -2.84 -15.34
CA GLN A 162 -6.82 -2.57 -14.64
C GLN A 162 -7.18 -3.87 -13.91
N ILE A 163 -7.07 -3.89 -12.59
CA ILE A 163 -7.30 -5.10 -11.80
C ILE A 163 -8.39 -4.81 -10.76
N ASP A 164 -9.39 -5.69 -10.73
CA ASP A 164 -10.46 -5.73 -9.73
C ASP A 164 -10.52 -7.15 -9.16
N SER A 165 -10.08 -7.35 -7.91
CA SER A 165 -9.89 -8.66 -7.28
C SER A 165 -10.57 -8.76 -5.92
N ALA A 166 -11.07 -9.94 -5.58
CA ALA A 166 -11.68 -10.17 -4.28
C ALA A 166 -10.64 -10.40 -3.15
N ASP A 167 -9.42 -10.75 -3.50
CA ASP A 167 -8.21 -10.88 -2.69
C ASP A 167 -7.17 -9.88 -3.26
N ASP A 168 -5.88 -9.97 -2.98
CA ASP A 168 -4.87 -9.02 -3.44
C ASP A 168 -4.92 -8.76 -4.95
N SER A 169 -4.65 -7.52 -5.38
CA SER A 169 -4.55 -7.28 -6.81
C SER A 169 -3.27 -7.87 -7.40
N ILE A 170 -2.14 -7.70 -6.72
CA ILE A 170 -0.82 -8.20 -7.14
C ILE A 170 -0.14 -8.83 -5.93
N HIS A 171 0.14 -10.14 -6.00
CA HIS A 171 0.72 -10.89 -4.88
C HIS A 171 1.91 -11.75 -5.30
N SER A 172 2.95 -11.77 -4.49
CA SER A 172 4.06 -12.71 -4.62
C SER A 172 4.49 -13.27 -3.26
N ASN A 173 4.62 -14.59 -3.18
CA ASN A 173 5.22 -15.25 -2.00
C ASN A 173 6.74 -14.99 -1.88
N ALA A 174 7.29 -14.04 -2.63
CA ALA A 174 8.67 -13.60 -2.59
C ALA A 174 8.76 -12.10 -2.94
N ASN A 175 9.72 -11.70 -3.77
CA ASN A 175 9.89 -10.31 -4.13
C ASN A 175 8.96 -9.86 -5.25
N ILE A 176 8.54 -8.60 -5.21
CA ILE A 176 7.90 -7.89 -6.32
C ILE A 176 8.79 -6.73 -6.76
N THR A 177 9.02 -6.63 -8.07
CA THR A 177 9.68 -5.47 -8.69
C THR A 177 8.76 -4.86 -9.74
N ILE A 178 8.33 -3.63 -9.51
CA ILE A 178 7.63 -2.79 -10.48
C ILE A 178 8.66 -1.83 -11.06
N ALA A 179 9.02 -2.02 -12.34
CA ALA A 179 10.00 -1.17 -12.99
C ALA A 179 9.35 0.06 -13.62
N ASP A 180 8.19 -0.10 -14.25
CA ASP A 180 7.40 0.94 -14.90
C ASP A 180 5.98 0.40 -15.16
N GLY A 181 5.09 1.17 -15.76
CA GLY A 181 3.73 0.78 -16.13
C GLY A 181 2.67 1.69 -15.54
N THR A 182 1.41 1.40 -15.86
CA THR A 182 0.24 2.11 -15.32
C THR A 182 -0.71 1.11 -14.69
N TYR A 183 -0.96 1.26 -13.41
CA TYR A 183 -1.74 0.35 -12.59
C TYR A 183 -2.94 1.08 -12.00
N THR A 184 -4.13 0.50 -12.19
CA THR A 184 -5.35 0.91 -11.48
C THR A 184 -5.88 -0.34 -10.78
N LEU A 185 -5.82 -0.32 -9.45
CA LEU A 185 -6.08 -1.48 -8.60
C LEU A 185 -7.29 -1.19 -7.71
N ALA A 186 -8.22 -2.13 -7.69
CA ALA A 186 -9.31 -2.21 -6.71
C ALA A 186 -9.30 -3.62 -6.13
N THR A 187 -9.30 -3.75 -4.82
CA THR A 187 -9.11 -5.04 -4.17
C THR A 187 -9.87 -5.15 -2.87
N GLY A 188 -10.25 -6.37 -2.53
CA GLY A 188 -10.85 -6.67 -1.23
C GLY A 188 -9.83 -6.82 -0.10
N ASP A 189 -8.54 -6.98 -0.44
CA ASP A 189 -7.40 -7.10 0.46
C ASP A 189 -6.32 -6.08 0.06
N ASP A 190 -5.10 -6.50 -0.31
CA ASP A 190 -4.01 -5.56 -0.53
C ASP A 190 -3.83 -5.20 -2.01
N GLY A 191 -3.46 -3.94 -2.26
CA GLY A 191 -3.19 -3.47 -3.62
C GLY A 191 -2.01 -4.20 -4.24
N VAL A 192 -0.87 -4.23 -3.54
CA VAL A 192 0.34 -4.98 -3.90
C VAL A 192 0.94 -5.58 -2.63
N HIS A 193 1.07 -6.90 -2.59
CA HIS A 193 1.62 -7.63 -1.44
C HIS A 193 2.80 -8.52 -1.85
N ALA A 194 3.95 -8.32 -1.21
CA ALA A 194 5.14 -9.15 -1.36
C ALA A 194 5.53 -9.78 -0.01
N ASP A 195 5.53 -11.11 0.09
CA ASP A 195 5.97 -11.80 1.33
C ASP A 195 7.43 -11.46 1.71
N ASP A 196 8.27 -11.05 0.74
CA ASP A 196 9.62 -10.57 0.98
C ASP A 196 9.72 -9.05 0.67
N ALA A 197 10.43 -8.65 -0.37
CA ALA A 197 10.67 -7.24 -0.67
C ALA A 197 9.82 -6.72 -1.82
N LEU A 198 9.14 -5.59 -1.60
CA LEU A 198 8.51 -4.79 -2.63
C LEU A 198 9.44 -3.67 -3.07
N THR A 199 9.74 -3.59 -4.37
CA THR A 199 10.53 -2.52 -4.97
C THR A 199 9.77 -1.85 -6.11
N VAL A 200 9.50 -0.55 -5.98
CA VAL A 200 8.92 0.29 -7.04
C VAL A 200 10.01 1.20 -7.58
N ASN A 201 10.36 1.06 -8.86
CA ASN A 201 11.38 1.87 -9.53
C ASN A 201 10.79 3.01 -10.36
N GLY A 202 9.50 2.96 -10.67
CA GLY A 202 8.80 3.96 -11.46
C GLY A 202 7.36 3.55 -11.77
N GLY A 203 6.76 4.21 -12.76
CA GLY A 203 5.39 3.97 -13.19
C GLY A 203 4.34 4.81 -12.46
N THR A 204 3.08 4.53 -12.78
CA THR A 204 1.92 5.17 -12.13
C THR A 204 1.08 4.09 -11.48
N ILE A 205 0.91 4.15 -10.17
CA ILE A 205 0.13 3.19 -9.39
C ILE A 205 -1.00 3.95 -8.70
N THR A 206 -2.23 3.57 -9.01
CA THR A 206 -3.44 4.08 -8.37
C THR A 206 -4.17 2.92 -7.70
N VAL A 207 -4.14 2.88 -6.38
CA VAL A 207 -4.95 1.96 -5.58
C VAL A 207 -6.22 2.71 -5.18
N THR A 208 -7.33 2.34 -5.80
CA THR A 208 -8.61 3.05 -5.64
C THR A 208 -9.41 2.55 -4.44
N GLU A 209 -9.17 1.32 -4.04
CA GLU A 209 -9.75 0.65 -2.87
C GLU A 209 -8.87 -0.54 -2.49
N SER A 210 -8.51 -0.67 -1.21
CA SER A 210 -7.78 -1.81 -0.64
C SER A 210 -7.99 -1.91 0.87
N TYR A 211 -7.54 -3.00 1.48
CA TYR A 211 -7.29 -3.06 2.92
C TYR A 211 -5.97 -2.34 3.20
N GLU A 212 -4.82 -2.85 2.76
CA GLU A 212 -3.57 -2.12 2.70
C GLU A 212 -3.22 -1.72 1.25
N GLY A 213 -2.49 -0.62 1.10
CA GLY A 213 -2.16 -0.13 -0.24
C GLY A 213 -1.02 -0.90 -0.87
N LEU A 214 0.17 -0.78 -0.30
CA LEU A 214 1.40 -1.45 -0.72
C LEU A 214 2.05 -2.11 0.49
N GLU A 215 2.25 -3.42 0.45
CA GLU A 215 2.84 -4.18 1.54
C GLU A 215 4.06 -4.98 1.09
N GLY A 216 5.00 -5.17 2.03
CA GLY A 216 6.12 -6.08 1.91
C GLY A 216 6.87 -6.21 3.23
N LEU A 217 7.67 -7.29 3.39
CA LEU A 217 8.58 -7.41 4.53
C LEU A 217 9.56 -6.23 4.58
N ALA A 218 10.01 -5.78 3.42
CA ALA A 218 10.74 -4.53 3.22
C ALA A 218 10.15 -3.79 2.01
N VAL A 219 10.00 -2.46 2.09
CA VAL A 219 9.48 -1.65 1.01
C VAL A 219 10.50 -0.61 0.56
N THR A 220 10.75 -0.53 -0.75
CA THR A 220 11.61 0.49 -1.36
C THR A 220 10.90 1.15 -2.53
N ILE A 221 10.66 2.46 -2.44
CA ILE A 221 10.13 3.25 -3.54
C ILE A 221 11.22 4.19 -4.04
N ASN A 222 11.70 3.96 -5.26
CA ASN A 222 12.76 4.75 -5.87
C ASN A 222 12.23 5.95 -6.65
N ASP A 223 11.11 5.79 -7.35
CA ASP A 223 10.44 6.82 -8.15
C ASP A 223 9.01 6.35 -8.49
N GLY A 224 8.24 7.18 -9.18
CA GLY A 224 6.89 6.89 -9.66
C GLY A 224 5.86 7.92 -9.20
N THR A 225 4.63 7.72 -9.68
CA THR A 225 3.44 8.46 -9.20
C THR A 225 2.52 7.47 -8.54
N ILE A 226 2.33 7.58 -7.24
CA ILE A 226 1.61 6.62 -6.41
C ILE A 226 0.48 7.35 -5.71
N ASP A 227 -0.75 6.89 -5.90
CA ASP A 227 -1.96 7.40 -5.25
C ASP A 227 -2.72 6.24 -4.62
N ILE A 228 -2.87 6.26 -3.30
CA ILE A 228 -3.40 5.15 -2.51
C ILE A 228 -4.62 5.60 -1.73
N THR A 229 -5.69 4.81 -1.81
CA THR A 229 -6.82 4.83 -0.88
C THR A 229 -6.92 3.46 -0.20
N ALA A 230 -6.60 3.41 1.09
CA ALA A 230 -6.63 2.20 1.90
C ALA A 230 -7.57 2.34 3.10
N ARG A 231 -8.18 1.22 3.50
CA ARG A 231 -9.06 1.17 4.69
C ARG A 231 -8.25 1.08 5.98
N ASP A 232 -7.08 0.45 5.91
CA ASP A 232 -6.07 0.36 6.95
C ASP A 232 -4.82 1.12 6.48
N ASP A 233 -3.65 0.49 6.38
CA ASP A 233 -2.41 1.18 6.15
C ASP A 233 -2.18 1.53 4.67
N GLY A 234 -1.57 2.70 4.44
CA GLY A 234 -1.26 3.13 3.07
C GLY A 234 -0.07 2.37 2.49
N ILE A 235 1.05 2.37 3.19
CA ILE A 235 2.26 1.61 2.86
C ILE A 235 2.76 0.93 4.12
N ASN A 236 2.87 -0.39 4.09
CA ASN A 236 3.32 -1.20 5.21
C ASN A 236 4.63 -1.95 4.89
N ALA A 237 5.66 -1.77 5.74
CA ALA A 237 6.84 -2.61 5.76
C ALA A 237 6.81 -3.50 7.01
N ALA A 238 6.25 -4.70 6.87
CA ALA A 238 5.86 -5.56 7.98
C ALA A 238 7.01 -6.11 8.83
N GLY A 239 8.28 -5.98 8.42
CA GLY A 239 9.35 -6.62 9.18
C GLY A 239 10.71 -5.97 9.20
N GLU A 240 11.15 -5.28 8.16
CA GLU A 240 12.53 -4.82 8.08
C GLU A 240 12.66 -3.30 8.01
N LYS A 241 12.53 -2.73 6.83
CA LYS A 241 12.77 -1.30 6.60
C LYS A 241 11.90 -0.76 5.48
N MET A 242 11.69 0.55 5.54
CA MET A 242 11.08 1.29 4.45
C MET A 242 12.01 2.41 3.97
N GLU A 243 12.22 2.47 2.65
CA GLU A 243 13.02 3.50 1.99
C GLU A 243 12.18 4.20 0.90
N LEU A 244 11.86 5.48 1.12
CA LEU A 244 11.19 6.35 0.16
C LEU A 244 12.25 7.30 -0.45
N ASN A 245 12.70 6.97 -1.65
CA ASN A 245 13.85 7.63 -2.28
C ASN A 245 13.45 8.75 -3.24
N GLY A 246 12.23 8.72 -3.79
CA GLY A 246 11.76 9.68 -4.78
C GLY A 246 10.30 9.49 -5.15
N GLY A 247 9.89 10.15 -6.25
CA GLY A 247 8.54 10.07 -6.79
C GLY A 247 7.54 11.04 -6.14
N TYR A 248 6.31 10.94 -6.60
CA TYR A 248 5.15 11.58 -6.01
C TYR A 248 4.30 10.50 -5.33
N ILE A 249 4.06 10.63 -4.03
CA ILE A 249 3.30 9.66 -3.23
C ILE A 249 2.19 10.42 -2.51
N HIS A 250 0.95 10.03 -2.76
CA HIS A 250 -0.22 10.52 -2.05
C HIS A 250 -0.98 9.34 -1.42
N ILE A 251 -1.30 9.47 -0.14
CA ILE A 251 -1.92 8.40 0.66
C ILE A 251 -3.15 8.95 1.37
N LEU A 252 -4.26 8.26 1.23
CA LEU A 252 -5.47 8.41 2.02
C LEU A 252 -5.71 7.09 2.77
N ALA A 253 -5.29 7.02 4.05
CA ALA A 253 -5.33 5.80 4.85
C ALA A 253 -6.33 5.88 6.01
N GLY A 254 -6.96 4.77 6.34
CA GLY A 254 -7.82 4.62 7.53
C GLY A 254 -7.00 4.27 8.77
N GLY A 255 -5.99 3.42 8.63
CA GLY A 255 -4.93 3.10 9.56
C GLY A 255 -3.74 4.05 9.43
N ASP A 256 -2.52 3.53 9.59
CA ASP A 256 -1.32 4.35 9.45
C ASP A 256 -1.11 4.75 7.98
N GLY A 257 -0.71 6.00 7.75
CA GLY A 257 -0.38 6.42 6.38
C GLY A 257 0.83 5.66 5.85
N VAL A 258 1.85 5.59 6.67
CA VAL A 258 3.06 4.79 6.47
C VAL A 258 3.36 4.07 7.77
N ASP A 259 3.37 2.73 7.74
CA ASP A 259 3.82 1.87 8.84
C ASP A 259 5.12 1.15 8.47
N SER A 260 6.11 1.21 9.32
CA SER A 260 7.36 0.47 9.18
C SER A 260 7.74 -0.20 10.48
N ASN A 261 7.65 -1.52 10.55
CA ASN A 261 8.13 -2.26 11.74
C ASN A 261 9.66 -2.15 11.95
N GLY A 262 10.39 -1.58 10.97
CA GLY A 262 11.82 -1.27 11.03
C GLY A 262 12.12 0.23 10.87
N ASP A 263 13.33 0.54 10.43
CA ASP A 263 13.71 1.92 10.15
C ASP A 263 12.96 2.49 8.93
N LEU A 264 12.42 3.69 9.07
CA LEU A 264 11.86 4.47 7.97
C LEU A 264 12.89 5.51 7.50
N THR A 265 13.18 5.56 6.21
CA THR A 265 14.06 6.57 5.63
C THR A 265 13.41 7.25 4.43
N ILE A 266 13.17 8.54 4.54
CA ILE A 266 12.70 9.41 3.45
C ILE A 266 13.91 10.16 2.91
N ASN A 267 14.35 9.82 1.69
CA ASN A 267 15.51 10.41 1.05
C ASN A 267 15.18 11.49 0.02
N GLY A 268 13.92 11.50 -0.48
CA GLY A 268 13.47 12.43 -1.51
C GLY A 268 11.99 12.24 -1.85
N GLY A 269 11.56 12.89 -2.93
CA GLY A 269 10.18 12.82 -3.42
C GLY A 269 9.27 13.90 -2.85
N GLU A 270 8.02 13.85 -3.29
CA GLU A 270 6.91 14.66 -2.78
C GLU A 270 5.88 13.70 -2.15
N ILE A 271 5.78 13.72 -0.82
CA ILE A 271 5.00 12.75 -0.04
C ILE A 271 3.92 13.49 0.72
N TYR A 272 2.68 13.15 0.45
CA TYR A 272 1.48 13.71 1.05
C TYR A 272 0.65 12.59 1.67
N ILE A 273 0.35 12.71 2.96
CA ILE A 273 -0.35 11.68 3.72
C ILE A 273 -1.56 12.29 4.43
N ASP A 274 -2.74 11.79 4.13
CA ASP A 274 -3.95 11.94 4.92
C ASP A 274 -4.18 10.64 5.72
N GLY A 275 -3.61 10.60 6.90
CA GLY A 275 -3.64 9.47 7.81
C GLY A 275 -4.95 9.35 8.62
N PRO A 276 -4.95 8.59 9.72
CA PRO A 276 -6.14 8.33 10.53
C PRO A 276 -6.66 9.58 11.24
N SER A 277 -7.97 9.60 11.49
CA SER A 277 -8.64 10.66 12.28
C SER A 277 -8.87 10.23 13.72
N ASP A 278 -8.63 8.98 14.08
CA ASP A 278 -8.74 8.45 15.44
C ASP A 278 -7.36 8.33 16.11
N ASN A 279 -7.35 7.98 17.40
CA ASN A 279 -6.12 7.96 18.21
C ASN A 279 -5.47 6.56 18.28
N GLY A 280 -5.93 5.60 17.49
CA GLY A 280 -5.38 4.23 17.45
C GLY A 280 -4.12 4.11 16.60
N ASN A 281 -4.01 4.95 15.58
CA ASN A 281 -2.97 4.97 14.56
C ASN A 281 -2.42 6.39 14.35
N SER A 282 -1.45 6.57 13.45
CA SER A 282 -0.85 7.86 13.13
C SER A 282 -0.61 8.03 11.61
N ALA A 283 -0.28 9.24 11.16
CA ALA A 283 0.07 9.43 9.76
C ALA A 283 1.39 8.73 9.38
N ILE A 284 2.28 8.56 10.36
CA ILE A 284 3.57 7.86 10.22
C ILE A 284 3.82 7.09 11.50
N ASP A 285 3.96 5.77 11.39
CA ASP A 285 4.41 4.87 12.45
C ASP A 285 5.72 4.16 12.07
N TYR A 286 6.51 3.79 13.06
CA TYR A 286 7.72 3.01 12.90
C TYR A 286 8.05 2.23 14.17
N GLY A 287 8.77 1.11 14.03
CA GLY A 287 8.98 0.17 15.12
C GLY A 287 9.61 0.76 16.39
N ASP A 288 9.16 0.34 17.56
CA ASP A 288 9.57 0.79 18.90
C ASP A 288 11.09 0.90 19.14
N ARG A 289 11.92 0.18 18.38
CA ARG A 289 13.38 0.17 18.47
C ARG A 289 14.07 0.72 17.25
N SER A 290 13.31 1.28 16.36
CA SER A 290 13.73 1.81 15.07
C SER A 290 13.76 3.32 15.06
N SER A 291 14.05 3.92 13.96
CA SER A 291 14.11 5.37 13.80
C SER A 291 13.58 5.79 12.43
N ALA A 292 12.86 6.90 12.39
CA ALA A 292 12.44 7.52 11.15
C ALA A 292 13.35 8.71 10.81
N TYR A 293 13.84 8.75 9.58
CA TYR A 293 14.76 9.77 9.07
C TYR A 293 14.18 10.50 7.87
N VAL A 294 14.27 11.84 7.88
CA VAL A 294 14.00 12.65 6.68
C VAL A 294 15.32 13.28 6.21
N ASN A 295 15.80 12.83 5.06
CA ASN A 295 17.05 13.26 4.48
C ASN A 295 16.89 14.26 3.34
N GLY A 296 15.67 14.37 2.76
CA GLY A 296 15.34 15.27 1.66
C GLY A 296 13.89 15.12 1.20
N GLY A 297 13.50 15.89 0.20
CA GLY A 297 12.15 15.90 -0.36
C GLY A 297 11.19 16.84 0.34
N THR A 298 9.91 16.71 0.00
CA THR A 298 8.77 17.36 0.67
C THR A 298 7.93 16.31 1.34
N LEU A 299 7.72 16.44 2.65
CA LEU A 299 6.83 15.60 3.44
C LEU A 299 5.74 16.48 4.05
N VAL A 300 4.49 16.12 3.82
CA VAL A 300 3.32 16.66 4.52
C VAL A 300 2.48 15.49 4.98
N ALA A 301 2.51 15.19 6.27
CA ALA A 301 1.74 14.11 6.85
C ALA A 301 0.77 14.67 7.88
N ILE A 302 -0.49 14.35 7.73
CA ILE A 302 -1.62 14.92 8.48
C ILE A 302 -2.43 13.75 9.04
N GLY A 303 -2.75 13.77 10.32
CA GLY A 303 -3.50 12.69 10.95
C GLY A 303 -3.75 12.91 12.42
N SER A 304 -3.87 11.82 13.17
CA SER A 304 -4.07 11.83 14.62
C SER A 304 -2.80 12.15 15.39
N SER A 305 -2.94 12.88 16.48
CA SER A 305 -1.86 13.15 17.44
C SER A 305 -1.64 12.01 18.46
N GLY A 306 -2.55 11.03 18.51
CA GLY A 306 -2.58 10.01 19.57
C GLY A 306 -1.32 9.15 19.61
N MET A 307 -0.97 8.56 18.47
CA MET A 307 0.21 7.71 18.28
C MET A 307 1.35 8.44 17.55
N ALA A 308 1.17 9.73 17.18
CA ALA A 308 2.14 10.46 16.39
C ALA A 308 3.51 10.56 17.09
N GLU A 309 4.54 10.11 16.40
CA GLU A 309 5.94 10.11 16.82
C GLU A 309 6.79 11.10 16.02
N GLY A 310 7.85 11.62 16.65
CA GLY A 310 8.78 12.56 16.03
C GLY A 310 9.86 11.86 15.21
N MET A 311 10.34 12.51 14.18
CA MET A 311 11.47 12.02 13.38
C MET A 311 12.79 12.15 14.15
N SER A 312 13.77 11.33 13.80
CA SER A 312 15.11 11.33 14.42
C SER A 312 15.82 12.67 14.26
N ASP A 313 16.47 13.15 15.35
CA ASP A 313 17.35 14.32 15.33
C ASP A 313 18.55 14.16 14.37
N SER A 314 18.84 12.93 13.93
CA SER A 314 19.87 12.63 12.93
C SER A 314 19.39 12.81 11.49
N SER A 315 18.14 13.20 11.27
CA SER A 315 17.62 13.60 9.96
C SER A 315 18.45 14.73 9.37
N LYS A 316 18.73 14.68 8.07
CA LYS A 316 19.49 15.75 7.39
C LYS A 316 18.63 16.98 7.12
N GLN A 317 17.31 16.81 7.03
CA GLN A 317 16.31 17.85 6.85
C GLN A 317 15.51 18.03 8.12
N LYS A 318 15.16 19.25 8.46
CA LYS A 318 14.38 19.55 9.65
C LYS A 318 12.91 19.18 9.47
N VAL A 319 12.31 18.73 10.55
CA VAL A 319 10.91 18.33 10.58
C VAL A 319 10.17 19.16 11.62
N LEU A 320 9.05 19.73 11.22
CA LEU A 320 8.08 20.35 12.10
C LEU A 320 6.99 19.32 12.40
N MET A 321 6.81 18.95 13.67
CA MET A 321 5.64 18.19 14.11
C MET A 321 4.82 19.07 15.05
N VAL A 322 3.57 19.31 14.72
CA VAL A 322 2.66 20.20 15.45
C VAL A 322 1.41 19.43 15.88
N LYS A 323 1.29 19.17 17.18
CA LYS A 323 0.06 18.66 17.79
C LYS A 323 -0.84 19.85 18.13
N LEU A 324 -2.01 19.95 17.49
CA LEU A 324 -2.86 21.15 17.52
C LEU A 324 -3.68 21.28 18.80
N GLY A 325 -3.86 20.18 19.55
CA GLY A 325 -4.60 20.17 20.81
C GLY A 325 -6.14 20.16 20.66
N GLU A 326 -6.63 20.35 19.45
CA GLU A 326 -8.03 20.18 19.06
C GLU A 326 -8.10 19.63 17.63
N GLN A 327 -9.16 18.89 17.32
CA GLN A 327 -9.35 18.32 15.99
C GLN A 327 -9.77 19.41 15.01
N MET A 328 -9.06 19.50 13.89
CA MET A 328 -9.40 20.34 12.73
C MET A 328 -10.24 19.55 11.73
N GLU A 329 -11.17 20.23 11.09
CA GLU A 329 -11.87 19.69 9.93
C GLU A 329 -10.94 19.65 8.70
N ALA A 330 -11.27 18.79 7.72
CA ALA A 330 -10.65 18.79 6.41
C ALA A 330 -10.57 20.21 5.83
N GLY A 331 -9.47 20.56 5.17
CA GLY A 331 -9.28 21.91 4.62
C GLY A 331 -7.82 22.31 4.50
N ASP A 332 -7.57 23.59 4.23
CA ASP A 332 -6.25 24.08 3.89
C ASP A 332 -5.29 24.06 5.09
N VAL A 333 -4.09 23.57 4.83
CA VAL A 333 -2.91 23.58 5.70
C VAL A 333 -1.82 24.35 5.00
N VAL A 334 -1.46 25.52 5.55
CA VAL A 334 -0.48 26.42 4.93
C VAL A 334 0.61 26.75 5.93
N LEU A 335 1.85 26.49 5.56
CA LEU A 335 3.03 26.93 6.32
C LEU A 335 3.66 28.13 5.63
N THR A 336 3.87 29.22 6.36
CA THR A 336 4.56 30.42 5.88
C THR A 336 5.77 30.75 6.74
N ASP A 337 6.79 31.35 6.13
CA ASP A 337 7.95 31.89 6.83
C ASP A 337 7.63 33.21 7.56
N SER A 338 8.61 33.77 8.24
CA SER A 338 8.48 35.06 8.97
C SER A 338 8.27 36.26 8.05
N GLU A 339 8.53 36.16 6.75
CA GLU A 339 8.30 37.20 5.74
C GLU A 339 6.91 37.06 5.09
N GLY A 340 6.19 35.96 5.37
CA GLY A 340 4.88 35.62 4.81
C GLY A 340 4.93 34.89 3.48
N ASN A 341 6.11 34.36 3.08
CA ASN A 341 6.21 33.50 1.90
C ASN A 341 5.64 32.13 2.24
N VAL A 342 4.88 31.55 1.31
CA VAL A 342 4.31 30.21 1.45
C VAL A 342 5.41 29.17 1.21
N ILE A 343 5.67 28.32 2.21
CA ILE A 343 6.59 27.18 2.15
C ILE A 343 5.84 25.93 1.71
N VAL A 344 4.68 25.66 2.34
CA VAL A 344 3.79 24.53 2.03
C VAL A 344 2.37 25.03 1.91
N SER A 345 1.63 24.51 0.93
CA SER A 345 0.19 24.65 0.81
C SER A 345 -0.41 23.31 0.41
N TYR A 346 -1.22 22.73 1.29
CA TYR A 346 -1.85 21.43 1.10
C TYR A 346 -3.33 21.52 1.54
N THR A 347 -4.20 20.72 0.96
CA THR A 347 -5.61 20.62 1.39
C THR A 347 -5.82 19.23 1.99
N ALA A 348 -5.95 19.15 3.31
CA ALA A 348 -6.26 17.93 4.04
C ALA A 348 -7.63 17.38 3.62
N LEU A 349 -7.72 16.10 3.37
CA LEU A 349 -8.92 15.40 2.93
C LEU A 349 -9.75 14.84 4.09
N LYS A 350 -9.15 14.70 5.27
CA LYS A 350 -9.78 14.18 6.49
C LYS A 350 -9.63 15.18 7.64
N SER A 351 -10.33 14.95 8.74
CA SER A 351 -10.10 15.66 10.01
C SER A 351 -8.82 15.18 10.67
N TYR A 352 -8.11 16.08 11.37
CA TYR A 352 -6.79 15.84 11.95
C TYR A 352 -6.54 16.70 13.18
N ASP A 353 -5.55 16.33 14.00
CA ASP A 353 -5.03 17.14 15.09
C ASP A 353 -3.50 17.12 15.21
N CYS A 354 -2.83 16.49 14.21
CA CYS A 354 -1.37 16.50 14.07
C CYS A 354 -0.98 16.83 12.63
N VAL A 355 0.06 17.66 12.48
CA VAL A 355 0.66 18.05 11.19
C VAL A 355 2.16 17.84 11.27
N ILE A 356 2.72 17.06 10.36
CA ILE A 356 4.15 16.84 10.18
C ILE A 356 4.56 17.43 8.85
N ILE A 357 5.50 18.37 8.84
CA ILE A 357 6.01 19.03 7.62
C ILE A 357 7.52 18.99 7.62
N SER A 358 8.10 18.61 6.50
CA SER A 358 9.54 18.72 6.24
C SER A 358 9.76 19.11 4.79
N THR A 359 10.52 20.17 4.56
CA THR A 359 10.98 20.63 3.25
C THR A 359 12.39 21.21 3.39
N ALA A 360 13.06 21.47 2.27
CA ALA A 360 14.38 22.09 2.26
C ALA A 360 14.40 23.53 2.83
N GLU A 361 13.23 24.18 2.89
CA GLU A 361 13.06 25.56 3.40
C GLU A 361 12.82 25.62 4.91
N VAL A 362 12.63 24.46 5.57
CA VAL A 362 12.49 24.39 7.04
C VAL A 362 13.87 24.38 7.68
N GLU A 363 14.23 25.50 8.35
CA GLU A 363 15.54 25.72 8.96
C GLU A 363 15.48 25.62 10.49
N SER A 364 16.50 25.03 11.10
CA SER A 364 16.60 24.91 12.57
C SER A 364 16.58 26.27 13.25
N GLY A 365 15.74 26.41 14.27
CA GLY A 365 15.57 27.64 15.05
C GLY A 365 14.78 28.74 14.36
N ALA A 366 14.33 28.52 13.12
CA ALA A 366 13.46 29.47 12.45
C ALA A 366 12.00 29.31 12.92
N THR A 367 11.27 30.43 12.87
CA THR A 367 9.87 30.50 13.26
C THR A 367 8.99 30.63 12.03
N TYR A 368 7.92 29.87 12.00
CA TYR A 368 6.94 29.80 10.93
C TYR A 368 5.53 30.05 11.46
N THR A 369 4.62 30.36 10.57
CA THR A 369 3.20 30.44 10.87
C THR A 369 2.50 29.28 10.18
N LEU A 370 1.90 28.36 10.95
CA LEU A 370 1.03 27.30 10.45
C LEU A 370 -0.42 27.78 10.51
N THR A 371 -1.09 27.78 9.38
CA THR A 371 -2.53 28.08 9.25
C THR A 371 -3.29 26.82 8.92
N THR A 372 -4.27 26.44 9.76
CA THR A 372 -5.11 25.25 9.63
C THR A 372 -6.57 25.67 9.77
N SER A 373 -7.40 25.41 8.76
CA SER A 373 -8.85 25.75 8.77
C SER A 373 -9.13 27.18 9.28
N GLY A 374 -8.26 28.15 8.94
CA GLY A 374 -8.37 29.54 9.31
C GLY A 374 -7.84 29.93 10.70
N THR A 375 -7.33 28.96 11.48
CA THR A 375 -6.60 29.20 12.74
C THR A 375 -5.11 29.28 12.46
N THR A 376 -4.42 30.23 13.11
CA THR A 376 -2.96 30.41 12.95
C THR A 376 -2.22 30.06 14.22
N THR A 377 -1.13 29.32 14.09
CA THR A 377 -0.24 28.93 15.19
C THR A 377 1.20 29.27 14.83
N GLU A 378 1.93 29.95 15.70
CA GLU A 378 3.37 30.17 15.54
C GLU A 378 4.11 28.90 15.98
N VAL A 379 5.01 28.40 15.13
CA VAL A 379 5.78 27.16 15.35
C VAL A 379 7.25 27.41 15.08
N THR A 380 8.12 26.77 15.87
CA THR A 380 9.58 26.89 15.71
C THR A 380 10.16 25.53 15.39
N ALA A 381 11.00 25.45 14.36
CA ALA A 381 11.73 24.21 14.03
C ALA A 381 12.87 24.00 15.04
N GLU A 382 12.81 22.93 15.81
CA GLU A 382 13.82 22.56 16.83
C GLU A 382 15.01 21.81 16.21
#